data_f1bd38735c116f9b5a8af83d41d26326
#
_entry.id   f1bd38735c116f9b5a8af83d41d26326
#
_cell.length_a   1.000
_cell.length_b   1.000
_cell.length_c   1.000
_cell.angle_alpha   90.00
_cell.angle_beta   90.00
_cell.angle_gamma   90.00
#
_symmetry.space_group_name_H-M   'P 1'
#
loop_
_entity.id
_entity.type
_entity.pdbx_description
1 polymer ?
#
loop_
_entity_poly.entity_id
_entity_poly.type
_entity_poly.pdbx_seq_one_letter_code
_entity_poly.pdbx_strand_id
1 'polypeptide(L)'
;MDAKELIARRVALEIKPGMLVNLGIGLPSLVANYVPAEAGVYFQAENGIIGLGARPPEGMEHADLTDAGGGFVTAVPGAATIDSAISFGLIRGGHLNVTVLGGLQVDELGHLANWKVPGKMVPGMGGAMDLVTGARRVIVAMQHAARGQSKIVPRCTLPLTAQRRVCLLYTSP
;
A
#
# COMPACT_ATOMS: atom_id res chain seq x y z
N MET A 1 -18.51 5.25 -12.22
CA MET A 1 -17.35 4.56 -11.60
C MET A 1 -16.82 5.50 -10.53
N ASP A 2 -16.64 5.03 -9.31
CA ASP A 2 -16.05 5.84 -8.25
C ASP A 2 -14.57 6.15 -8.56
N ALA A 3 -14.13 7.35 -8.20
CA ALA A 3 -12.73 7.78 -8.41
C ALA A 3 -11.71 6.82 -7.79
N LYS A 4 -12.02 6.24 -6.62
CA LYS A 4 -11.15 5.27 -5.95
C LYS A 4 -11.04 3.97 -6.75
N GLU A 5 -12.14 3.49 -7.31
CA GLU A 5 -12.14 2.30 -8.18
C GLU A 5 -11.32 2.53 -9.43
N LEU A 6 -11.46 3.70 -10.06
CA LEU A 6 -10.70 4.05 -11.27
C LEU A 6 -9.18 4.02 -10.98
N ILE A 7 -8.77 4.62 -9.88
CA ILE A 7 -7.36 4.61 -9.44
C ILE A 7 -6.89 3.18 -9.18
N ALA A 8 -7.66 2.39 -8.42
CA ALA A 8 -7.30 1.02 -8.08
C ALA A 8 -7.14 0.13 -9.32
N ARG A 9 -8.06 0.21 -10.27
CA ARG A 9 -8.00 -0.49 -11.57
C ARG A 9 -6.74 -0.10 -12.35
N ARG A 10 -6.42 1.19 -12.38
CA ARG A 10 -5.24 1.67 -13.12
C ARG A 10 -3.93 1.19 -12.48
N VAL A 11 -3.86 1.21 -11.15
CA VAL A 11 -2.70 0.67 -10.42
C VAL A 11 -2.56 -0.83 -10.63
N ALA A 12 -3.65 -1.58 -10.66
CA ALA A 12 -3.62 -3.03 -10.89
C ALA A 12 -2.92 -3.43 -12.20
N LEU A 13 -2.95 -2.58 -13.23
CA LEU A 13 -2.24 -2.83 -14.50
C LEU A 13 -0.71 -2.82 -14.36
N GLU A 14 -0.18 -2.23 -13.29
CA GLU A 14 1.26 -2.23 -12.98
C GLU A 14 1.73 -3.50 -12.27
N ILE A 15 0.79 -4.27 -11.73
CA ILE A 15 1.08 -5.54 -11.05
C ILE A 15 1.22 -6.63 -12.10
N LYS A 16 2.35 -7.31 -12.10
CA LYS A 16 2.66 -8.36 -13.07
C LYS A 16 2.65 -9.74 -12.39
N PRO A 17 2.44 -10.82 -13.15
CA PRO A 17 2.50 -12.17 -12.63
C PRO A 17 3.77 -12.46 -11.83
N GLY A 18 3.62 -13.19 -10.72
CA GLY A 18 4.72 -13.60 -9.85
C GLY A 18 5.30 -12.50 -8.96
N MET A 19 4.71 -11.30 -8.94
CA MET A 19 5.20 -10.24 -8.06
C MET A 19 4.79 -10.47 -6.59
N LEU A 20 5.69 -10.06 -5.68
CA LEU A 20 5.40 -9.84 -4.28
C LEU A 20 5.07 -8.36 -4.07
N VAL A 21 3.86 -8.07 -3.59
CA VAL A 21 3.26 -6.72 -3.56
C VAL A 21 2.77 -6.41 -2.15
N ASN A 22 3.12 -5.24 -1.63
CA ASN A 22 2.52 -4.71 -0.42
C ASN A 22 1.49 -3.63 -0.79
N LEU A 23 0.31 -3.68 -0.18
CA LEU A 23 -0.76 -2.71 -0.36
C LEU A 23 -1.02 -1.99 0.96
N GLY A 24 -0.86 -0.68 0.96
CA GLY A 24 -1.22 0.17 2.08
C GLY A 24 -2.72 0.16 2.37
N ILE A 25 -3.09 0.61 3.55
CA ILE A 25 -4.46 0.66 4.05
C ILE A 25 -5.32 1.65 3.23
N GLY A 26 -6.58 1.34 3.04
CA GLY A 26 -7.57 2.20 2.40
C GLY A 26 -7.59 2.05 0.88
N LEU A 27 -7.42 3.14 0.10
CA LEU A 27 -7.49 3.07 -1.35
C LEU A 27 -6.50 2.05 -1.96
N PRO A 28 -5.24 1.97 -1.53
CA PRO A 28 -4.31 0.97 -2.05
C PRO A 28 -4.80 -0.47 -1.91
N SER A 29 -5.47 -0.84 -0.82
CA SER A 29 -5.97 -2.21 -0.62
C SER A 29 -7.01 -2.63 -1.66
N LEU A 30 -7.73 -1.68 -2.27
CA LEU A 30 -8.71 -1.98 -3.33
C LEU A 30 -8.06 -2.54 -4.60
N VAL A 31 -6.75 -2.33 -4.79
CA VAL A 31 -6.00 -2.82 -5.96
C VAL A 31 -6.09 -4.34 -6.09
N ALA A 32 -6.08 -5.06 -4.95
CA ALA A 32 -6.19 -6.51 -4.94
C ALA A 32 -7.46 -7.04 -5.63
N ASN A 33 -8.55 -6.28 -5.59
CA ASN A 33 -9.82 -6.67 -6.22
C ASN A 33 -9.77 -6.69 -7.76
N TYR A 34 -8.74 -6.11 -8.35
CA TYR A 34 -8.58 -5.97 -9.81
C TYR A 34 -7.35 -6.70 -10.36
N VAL A 35 -6.66 -7.47 -9.52
CA VAL A 35 -5.58 -8.37 -9.93
C VAL A 35 -6.16 -9.78 -10.07
N PRO A 36 -6.08 -10.41 -11.25
CA PRO A 36 -6.61 -11.75 -11.45
C PRO A 36 -5.95 -12.76 -10.49
N ALA A 37 -6.74 -13.66 -9.90
CA ALA A 37 -6.23 -14.67 -8.97
C ALA A 37 -5.19 -15.60 -9.64
N GLU A 38 -5.40 -15.90 -10.93
CA GLU A 38 -4.51 -16.73 -11.75
C GLU A 38 -3.16 -16.04 -12.09
N ALA A 39 -3.02 -14.76 -11.82
CA ALA A 39 -1.77 -14.04 -12.08
C ALA A 39 -0.61 -14.48 -11.14
N GLY A 40 -0.89 -15.27 -10.10
CA GLY A 40 0.13 -15.76 -9.18
C GLY A 40 0.84 -14.64 -8.43
N VAL A 41 0.14 -13.56 -8.15
CA VAL A 41 0.63 -12.43 -7.34
C VAL A 41 0.44 -12.76 -5.87
N TYR A 42 1.49 -12.56 -5.08
CA TYR A 42 1.43 -12.69 -3.63
C TYR A 42 1.35 -11.32 -2.97
N PHE A 43 0.25 -11.06 -2.28
CA PHE A 43 0.14 -9.87 -1.45
C PHE A 43 0.76 -10.12 -0.07
N GLN A 44 1.55 -9.16 0.40
CA GLN A 44 2.24 -9.21 1.68
C GLN A 44 1.74 -8.10 2.58
N ALA A 45 1.52 -8.41 3.85
CA ALA A 45 1.37 -7.42 4.90
C ALA A 45 2.60 -7.44 5.81
N GLU A 46 3.05 -6.27 6.24
CA GLU A 46 4.26 -6.12 7.02
C GLU A 46 4.18 -6.76 8.41
N ASN A 47 2.98 -7.01 8.93
CA ASN A 47 2.79 -7.75 10.17
C ASN A 47 3.16 -9.25 10.07
N GLY A 48 3.35 -9.79 8.85
CA GLY A 48 3.97 -11.10 8.66
C GLY A 48 3.17 -12.12 7.85
N ILE A 49 2.23 -11.69 7.01
CA ILE A 49 1.53 -12.60 6.09
C ILE A 49 2.03 -12.38 4.66
N ILE A 50 2.41 -13.46 3.98
CA ILE A 50 2.65 -13.52 2.54
C ILE A 50 1.57 -14.39 1.93
N GLY A 51 0.86 -13.88 0.93
CA GLY A 51 -0.28 -14.57 0.32
C GLY A 51 -1.60 -14.23 1.02
N LEU A 52 -1.82 -12.95 1.31
CA LEU A 52 -3.12 -12.44 1.74
C LEU A 52 -4.19 -12.78 0.71
N GLY A 53 -5.28 -13.35 1.19
CA GLY A 53 -6.50 -13.55 0.42
C GLY A 53 -7.55 -12.47 0.67
N ALA A 54 -8.75 -12.71 0.18
CA ALA A 54 -9.89 -11.82 0.37
C ALA A 54 -10.32 -11.77 1.84
N ARG A 55 -11.15 -10.76 2.17
CA ARG A 55 -11.84 -10.74 3.46
C ARG A 55 -12.75 -11.98 3.60
N PRO A 56 -12.68 -12.68 4.74
CA PRO A 56 -13.56 -13.82 4.96
C PRO A 56 -15.03 -13.39 5.04
N PRO A 57 -15.99 -14.28 4.72
CA PRO A 57 -17.39 -14.08 5.04
C PRO A 57 -17.60 -13.84 6.54
N GLU A 58 -18.66 -13.13 6.90
CA GLU A 58 -19.03 -12.87 8.29
C GLU A 58 -19.22 -14.20 9.07
N GLY A 59 -18.60 -14.28 10.23
CA GLY A 59 -18.61 -15.47 11.09
C GLY A 59 -17.59 -16.55 10.71
N MET A 60 -16.77 -16.32 9.67
CA MET A 60 -15.68 -17.20 9.26
C MET A 60 -14.29 -16.56 9.50
N GLU A 61 -14.25 -15.49 10.25
CA GLU A 61 -13.01 -14.79 10.56
C GLU A 61 -12.15 -15.64 11.52
N HIS A 62 -10.85 -15.69 11.25
CA HIS A 62 -9.87 -16.27 12.16
C HIS A 62 -9.16 -15.14 12.92
N ALA A 63 -9.17 -15.21 14.24
CA ALA A 63 -8.67 -14.12 15.11
C ALA A 63 -7.19 -13.76 14.84
N ASP A 64 -6.37 -14.76 14.44
CA ASP A 64 -4.93 -14.58 14.20
C ASP A 64 -4.61 -14.20 12.74
N LEU A 65 -5.60 -14.12 11.85
CA LEU A 65 -5.39 -13.75 10.44
C LEU A 65 -5.89 -12.34 10.16
N THR A 66 -5.01 -11.37 10.38
CA THR A 66 -5.31 -9.96 10.12
C THR A 66 -4.25 -9.33 9.22
N ASP A 67 -4.67 -8.35 8.42
CA ASP A 67 -3.73 -7.47 7.72
C ASP A 67 -3.06 -6.49 8.70
N ALA A 68 -2.12 -5.68 8.20
CA ALA A 68 -1.43 -4.67 9.01
C ALA A 68 -2.35 -3.52 9.49
N GLY A 69 -3.55 -3.39 8.95
CA GLY A 69 -4.59 -2.45 9.39
C GLY A 69 -5.56 -3.03 10.42
N GLY A 70 -5.37 -4.31 10.82
CA GLY A 70 -6.24 -5.03 11.75
C GLY A 70 -7.53 -5.56 11.09
N GLY A 71 -7.65 -5.53 9.77
CA GLY A 71 -8.74 -6.13 9.03
C GLY A 71 -8.57 -7.65 8.92
N PHE A 72 -9.66 -8.42 9.12
CA PHE A 72 -9.62 -9.87 8.89
C PHE A 72 -9.39 -10.21 7.44
N VAL A 73 -8.52 -11.19 7.21
CA VAL A 73 -8.15 -11.69 5.88
C VAL A 73 -8.17 -13.21 5.84
N THR A 74 -8.21 -13.77 4.65
CA THR A 74 -7.91 -15.18 4.40
C THR A 74 -6.48 -15.33 3.90
N ALA A 75 -6.01 -16.54 3.77
CA ALA A 75 -4.74 -16.89 3.16
C ALA A 75 -4.96 -17.71 1.90
N VAL A 76 -4.24 -17.40 0.82
CA VAL A 76 -4.33 -18.18 -0.42
C VAL A 76 -3.53 -19.49 -0.27
N PRO A 77 -3.78 -20.54 -1.09
CA PRO A 77 -2.94 -21.72 -1.11
C PRO A 77 -1.47 -21.37 -1.35
N GLY A 78 -0.58 -21.90 -0.51
CA GLY A 78 0.85 -21.57 -0.54
C GLY A 78 1.25 -20.33 0.23
N ALA A 79 0.30 -19.70 0.94
CA ALA A 79 0.60 -18.59 1.84
C ALA A 79 1.51 -19.04 3.00
N ALA A 80 2.24 -18.08 3.55
CA ALA A 80 3.11 -18.27 4.71
C ALA A 80 2.90 -17.17 5.74
N THR A 81 2.98 -17.53 7.02
CA THR A 81 3.10 -16.58 8.11
C THR A 81 4.53 -16.60 8.63
N ILE A 82 5.06 -15.42 8.84
CA ILE A 82 6.43 -15.17 9.30
C ILE A 82 6.39 -14.12 10.41
N ASP A 83 7.41 -14.09 11.23
CA ASP A 83 7.52 -13.04 12.24
C ASP A 83 7.83 -11.67 11.61
N SER A 84 7.61 -10.62 12.39
CA SER A 84 7.81 -9.25 11.92
C SER A 84 9.27 -8.94 11.55
N ALA A 85 10.26 -9.57 12.20
CA ALA A 85 11.67 -9.36 11.89
C ALA A 85 12.00 -9.89 10.49
N ILE A 86 11.52 -11.08 10.15
CA ILE A 86 11.68 -11.67 8.81
C ILE A 86 10.89 -10.83 7.79
N SER A 87 9.66 -10.42 8.11
CA SER A 87 8.83 -9.60 7.22
C SER A 87 9.51 -8.28 6.86
N PHE A 88 9.99 -7.53 7.84
CA PHE A 88 10.75 -6.31 7.60
C PHE A 88 12.13 -6.57 6.98
N GLY A 89 12.74 -7.73 7.25
CA GLY A 89 13.94 -8.18 6.57
C GLY A 89 13.75 -8.35 5.07
N LEU A 90 12.63 -8.95 4.65
CA LEU A 90 12.25 -9.06 3.23
C LEU A 90 12.02 -7.69 2.58
N ILE A 91 11.34 -6.77 3.28
CA ILE A 91 11.12 -5.41 2.79
C ILE A 91 12.47 -4.70 2.59
N ARG A 92 13.29 -4.61 3.63
CA ARG A 92 14.59 -3.91 3.63
C ARG A 92 15.60 -4.56 2.70
N GLY A 93 15.52 -5.87 2.51
CA GLY A 93 16.35 -6.64 1.59
C GLY A 93 15.99 -6.46 0.11
N GLY A 94 14.98 -5.65 -0.23
CA GLY A 94 14.59 -5.39 -1.63
C GLY A 94 13.84 -6.53 -2.29
N HIS A 95 13.19 -7.40 -1.51
CA HIS A 95 12.45 -8.54 -2.04
C HIS A 95 11.02 -8.18 -2.46
N LEU A 96 10.48 -7.03 -2.02
CA LEU A 96 9.21 -6.51 -2.53
C LEU A 96 9.39 -5.92 -3.94
N ASN A 97 8.59 -6.41 -4.89
CA ASN A 97 8.56 -5.85 -6.24
C ASN A 97 7.90 -4.47 -6.27
N VAL A 98 6.78 -4.33 -5.57
CA VAL A 98 5.98 -3.12 -5.55
C VAL A 98 5.40 -2.89 -4.15
N THR A 99 5.41 -1.64 -3.70
CA THR A 99 4.54 -1.17 -2.63
C THR A 99 3.60 -0.10 -3.19
N VAL A 100 2.32 -0.18 -2.84
CA VAL A 100 1.30 0.82 -3.19
C VAL A 100 0.87 1.52 -1.91
N LEU A 101 1.07 2.82 -1.85
CA LEU A 101 0.79 3.61 -0.65
C LEU A 101 -0.20 4.74 -0.93
N GLY A 102 -0.99 5.10 0.06
CA GLY A 102 -1.76 6.35 0.03
C GLY A 102 -0.86 7.57 0.24
N GLY A 103 -1.34 8.75 -0.19
CA GLY A 103 -0.61 10.00 -0.02
C GLY A 103 -1.47 11.11 0.54
N LEU A 104 -0.85 11.99 1.32
CA LEU A 104 -1.40 13.28 1.72
C LEU A 104 -0.89 14.39 0.79
N GLN A 105 0.40 14.36 0.44
CA GLN A 105 1.03 15.20 -0.57
C GLN A 105 2.12 14.40 -1.31
N VAL A 106 2.24 14.68 -2.61
CA VAL A 106 3.38 14.27 -3.45
C VAL A 106 3.85 15.50 -4.21
N ASP A 107 5.16 15.70 -4.32
CA ASP A 107 5.72 16.81 -5.07
C ASP A 107 6.43 16.38 -6.36
N GLU A 108 6.86 17.37 -7.15
CA GLU A 108 7.49 17.17 -8.46
C GLU A 108 8.82 16.40 -8.40
N LEU A 109 9.47 16.35 -7.24
CA LEU A 109 10.69 15.60 -7.02
C LEU A 109 10.43 14.15 -6.58
N GLY A 110 9.17 13.75 -6.44
CA GLY A 110 8.80 12.42 -5.95
C GLY A 110 8.96 12.24 -4.44
N HIS A 111 8.90 13.33 -3.68
CA HIS A 111 8.79 13.26 -2.23
C HIS A 111 7.36 12.85 -1.86
N LEU A 112 7.22 12.09 -0.77
CA LEU A 112 5.95 11.63 -0.25
C LEU A 112 5.76 12.09 1.19
N ALA A 113 4.60 12.67 1.49
CA ALA A 113 4.09 12.87 2.83
C ALA A 113 2.77 12.12 3.00
N ASN A 114 2.70 11.15 3.92
CA ASN A 114 1.51 10.32 4.08
C ASN A 114 1.15 9.92 5.51
N TRP A 115 1.83 10.46 6.54
CA TRP A 115 1.67 9.96 7.90
C TRP A 115 1.20 10.99 8.92
N LYS A 116 1.41 12.27 8.68
CA LYS A 116 1.12 13.33 9.67
C LYS A 116 0.55 14.59 9.04
N VAL A 117 -0.52 15.09 9.65
CA VAL A 117 -1.01 16.45 9.44
C VAL A 117 -0.80 17.21 10.75
N PRO A 118 -0.01 18.30 10.77
CA PRO A 118 0.21 19.09 11.99
C PRO A 118 -1.11 19.52 12.64
N GLY A 119 -1.18 19.45 13.97
CA GLY A 119 -2.39 19.81 14.72
C GLY A 119 -3.49 18.74 14.74
N LYS A 120 -3.28 17.58 14.10
CA LYS A 120 -4.19 16.43 14.18
C LYS A 120 -3.55 15.25 14.89
N MET A 121 -4.41 14.33 15.38
CA MET A 121 -3.94 13.05 15.91
C MET A 121 -3.11 12.32 14.87
N VAL A 122 -1.99 11.75 15.28
CA VAL A 122 -1.07 10.99 14.43
C VAL A 122 -1.22 9.51 14.75
N PRO A 123 -1.77 8.71 13.84
CA PRO A 123 -1.94 7.27 14.07
C PRO A 123 -0.59 6.51 14.07
N GLY A 124 0.49 7.18 13.69
CA GLY A 124 1.80 6.59 13.51
C GLY A 124 2.17 6.40 12.04
N MET A 125 3.44 6.13 11.80
CA MET A 125 3.96 5.92 10.44
C MET A 125 3.82 4.46 9.98
N GLY A 126 3.71 3.52 10.94
CA GLY A 126 3.73 2.09 10.63
C GLY A 126 4.98 1.70 9.85
N GLY A 127 4.84 0.75 8.93
CA GLY A 127 5.91 0.27 8.06
C GLY A 127 6.24 1.17 6.86
N ALA A 128 5.61 2.35 6.71
CA ALA A 128 5.70 3.14 5.49
C ALA A 128 7.13 3.53 5.11
N MET A 129 7.99 3.88 6.07
CA MET A 129 9.38 4.25 5.79
C MET A 129 10.20 3.07 5.27
N ASP A 130 10.00 1.89 5.83
CA ASP A 130 10.66 0.67 5.37
C ASP A 130 10.17 0.27 3.98
N LEU A 131 8.86 0.34 3.76
CA LEU A 131 8.23 0.03 2.47
C LEU A 131 8.75 0.94 1.36
N VAL A 132 8.80 2.26 1.57
CA VAL A 132 9.31 3.19 0.53
C VAL A 132 10.81 3.08 0.32
N THR A 133 11.55 2.62 1.30
CA THR A 133 13.01 2.47 1.20
C THR A 133 13.38 1.14 0.56
N GLY A 134 12.72 0.06 0.96
CA GLY A 134 13.06 -1.31 0.58
C GLY A 134 12.38 -1.83 -0.69
N ALA A 135 11.17 -1.39 -1.03
CA ALA A 135 10.50 -1.85 -2.24
C ALA A 135 11.23 -1.39 -3.51
N ARG A 136 11.26 -2.23 -4.53
CA ARG A 136 11.88 -1.91 -5.83
C ARG A 136 11.14 -0.80 -6.57
N ARG A 137 9.80 -0.76 -6.44
CA ARG A 137 8.96 0.31 -7.00
C ARG A 137 7.98 0.80 -5.95
N VAL A 138 7.82 2.10 -5.88
CA VAL A 138 6.86 2.78 -5.01
C VAL A 138 5.81 3.45 -5.87
N ILE A 139 4.55 3.03 -5.72
CA ILE A 139 3.40 3.61 -6.39
C ILE A 139 2.57 4.34 -5.33
N VAL A 140 2.22 5.59 -5.60
CA VAL A 140 1.27 6.33 -4.76
C VAL A 140 -0.10 6.34 -5.44
N ALA A 141 -1.12 5.89 -4.72
CA ALA A 141 -2.50 5.87 -5.12
C ALA A 141 -3.32 6.78 -4.20
N MET A 142 -3.81 7.90 -4.73
CA MET A 142 -4.55 8.89 -3.94
C MET A 142 -5.52 9.68 -4.80
N GLN A 143 -6.58 10.23 -4.23
CA GLN A 143 -7.39 11.23 -4.93
C GLN A 143 -6.56 12.49 -5.16
N HIS A 144 -6.73 13.15 -6.32
CA HIS A 144 -5.97 14.33 -6.73
C HIS A 144 -6.09 15.48 -5.73
N ALA A 145 -7.30 15.71 -5.25
CA ALA A 145 -7.62 16.82 -4.36
C ALA A 145 -8.34 16.34 -3.10
N ALA A 146 -8.29 17.15 -2.06
CA ALA A 146 -9.09 17.01 -0.85
C ALA A 146 -9.57 18.40 -0.43
N ARG A 147 -10.89 18.54 -0.23
CA ARG A 147 -11.51 19.82 0.17
C ARG A 147 -11.14 20.99 -0.75
N GLY A 148 -11.09 20.75 -2.05
CA GLY A 148 -10.74 21.73 -3.06
C GLY A 148 -9.24 22.08 -3.17
N GLN A 149 -8.37 21.42 -2.40
CA GLN A 149 -6.93 21.64 -2.46
C GLN A 149 -6.23 20.45 -3.13
N SER A 150 -5.34 20.76 -4.09
CA SER A 150 -4.50 19.74 -4.73
C SER A 150 -3.57 19.09 -3.70
N LYS A 151 -3.44 17.77 -3.81
CA LYS A 151 -2.46 16.97 -3.06
C LYS A 151 -1.16 16.78 -3.84
N ILE A 152 -1.16 17.12 -5.13
CA ILE A 152 0.05 17.24 -5.94
C ILE A 152 0.49 18.68 -5.82
N VAL A 153 1.68 18.89 -5.29
CA VAL A 153 2.20 20.22 -4.93
C VAL A 153 3.60 20.44 -5.52
N PRO A 154 4.03 21.67 -5.79
CA PRO A 154 5.40 21.92 -6.22
C PRO A 154 6.44 21.45 -5.21
N ARG A 155 6.13 21.61 -3.91
CA ARG A 155 6.96 21.13 -2.80
C ARG A 155 6.07 20.69 -1.65
N CYS A 156 6.35 19.51 -1.08
CA CYS A 156 5.66 19.05 0.10
C CYS A 156 5.86 20.00 1.28
N THR A 157 4.77 20.35 1.94
CA THR A 157 4.73 21.18 3.16
C THR A 157 4.47 20.37 4.42
N LEU A 158 3.95 19.14 4.25
CA LEU A 158 3.74 18.19 5.34
C LEU A 158 5.02 17.41 5.63
N PRO A 159 5.18 16.87 6.86
CA PRO A 159 6.31 16.02 7.20
C PRO A 159 6.46 14.84 6.24
N LEU A 160 7.66 14.71 5.68
CA LEU A 160 7.95 13.69 4.67
C LEU A 160 8.01 12.29 5.28
N THR A 161 7.52 11.32 4.52
CA THR A 161 7.74 9.88 4.72
C THR A 161 8.96 9.43 3.92
N ALA A 162 9.11 9.94 2.70
CA ALA A 162 10.20 9.57 1.80
C ALA A 162 10.62 10.74 0.90
N GLN A 163 11.89 10.72 0.51
CA GLN A 163 12.46 11.66 -0.45
C GLN A 163 12.81 10.94 -1.75
N ARG A 164 12.28 11.46 -2.89
CA ARG A 164 12.59 10.98 -4.26
C ARG A 164 12.38 9.47 -4.45
N ARG A 165 11.36 8.91 -3.82
CA ARG A 165 11.07 7.46 -3.88
C ARG A 165 9.81 7.12 -4.66
N VAL A 166 8.93 8.09 -4.91
CA VAL A 166 7.71 7.86 -5.70
C VAL A 166 8.10 7.62 -7.16
N CYS A 167 7.87 6.40 -7.64
CA CYS A 167 8.13 6.02 -9.03
C CYS A 167 6.96 6.34 -9.94
N LEU A 168 5.74 6.14 -9.43
CA LEU A 168 4.49 6.39 -10.14
C LEU A 168 3.45 6.99 -9.20
N LEU A 169 2.64 7.89 -9.75
CA LEU A 169 1.54 8.51 -9.04
C LEU A 169 0.25 8.32 -9.86
N TYR A 170 -0.74 7.68 -9.26
CA TYR A 170 -2.06 7.53 -9.84
C TYR A 170 -3.10 8.29 -9.05
N THR A 171 -3.77 9.21 -9.73
CA THR A 171 -4.83 10.03 -9.16
C THR A 171 -6.02 10.09 -10.11
N SER A 172 -7.16 10.49 -9.60
CA SER A 172 -8.35 10.87 -10.37
C SER A 172 -8.88 12.19 -9.82
N PRO A 173 -9.43 13.04 -10.67
CA PRO A 173 -10.08 14.29 -10.26
C PRO A 173 -11.17 14.07 -9.23
#